data_157503ea186c15e83d63e614c8684131
#
_entry.id   157503ea186c15e83d63e614c8684131
#
_cell.length_a   1.000
_cell.length_b   1.000
_cell.length_c   1.000
_cell.angle_alpha   90.00
_cell.angle_beta   90.00
_cell.angle_gamma   90.00
#
_symmetry.space_group_name_H-M   'P 1'
#
loop_
_entity.id
_entity.type
_entity.pdbx_description
1 polymer ?
#
loop_
_entity_poly.entity_id
_entity_poly.type
_entity_poly.pdbx_seq_one_letter_code
_entity_poly.pdbx_strand_id
1 'polypeptide(L)'
;LSSKTSIELHDLEREVYTDSKWAVFIINQIIQNAIKYSKIKDRKIEIYAISKRENVVLYIKDNGIGIKKGEITRVFEKGFTGENGRTINKKSTGIGLYLCKKLCDKLGLGIELNSEKDIGTEVRIIFPKSSFMNL
;
A
#
# COMPACT_ATOMS: atom_id res chain seq x y z
N LEU A 1 13.32 19.54 5.32
CA LEU A 1 14.57 18.98 4.85
C LEU A 1 15.25 18.08 5.85
N SER A 2 15.11 18.36 7.12
CA SER A 2 15.63 17.50 8.16
C SER A 2 14.75 16.28 8.40
N SER A 3 13.55 16.27 7.83
CA SER A 3 12.66 15.15 8.02
C SER A 3 13.14 13.96 7.21
N LYS A 4 13.30 12.85 7.89
CA LYS A 4 13.71 11.60 7.25
C LYS A 4 12.57 10.60 7.32
N THR A 5 12.49 9.77 6.30
CA THR A 5 11.58 8.65 6.32
C THR A 5 12.39 7.41 6.67
N SER A 6 12.00 6.77 7.75
CA SER A 6 12.62 5.53 8.17
C SER A 6 11.83 4.39 7.54
N ILE A 7 12.52 3.48 6.87
CA ILE A 7 11.91 2.30 6.27
C ILE A 7 12.49 1.07 6.94
N GLU A 8 11.62 0.27 7.55
CA GLU A 8 12.03 -0.96 8.22
C GLU A 8 11.51 -2.17 7.45
N LEU A 9 12.38 -3.12 7.19
CA LEU A 9 12.06 -4.33 6.44
C LEU A 9 12.15 -5.53 7.39
N HIS A 10 11.10 -6.33 7.45
CA HIS A 10 11.02 -7.48 8.33
C HIS A 10 10.48 -8.69 7.58
N ASP A 11 11.08 -9.87 7.82
CA ASP A 11 10.54 -11.16 7.35
C ASP A 11 10.16 -11.17 5.87
N LEU A 12 11.03 -10.62 5.01
CA LEU A 12 10.77 -10.55 3.59
C LEU A 12 11.26 -11.78 2.82
N GLU A 13 11.74 -12.82 3.51
CA GLU A 13 12.24 -14.03 2.88
C GLU A 13 11.09 -14.97 2.50
N ARG A 14 10.18 -14.47 1.68
CA ARG A 14 9.05 -15.24 1.16
C ARG A 14 9.05 -15.18 -0.35
N GLU A 15 8.69 -16.28 -0.96
CA GLU A 15 8.58 -16.35 -2.41
C GLU A 15 7.13 -16.43 -2.82
N VAL A 16 6.78 -15.69 -3.87
CA VAL A 16 5.45 -15.73 -4.46
C VAL A 16 5.58 -15.81 -5.97
N TYR A 17 4.58 -16.37 -6.61
CA TYR A 17 4.56 -16.53 -8.07
C TYR A 17 3.56 -15.54 -8.65
N THR A 18 4.11 -14.50 -9.26
CA THR A 18 3.32 -13.47 -9.91
C THR A 18 4.20 -12.78 -10.94
N ASP A 19 3.63 -11.88 -11.73
CA ASP A 19 4.38 -11.05 -12.65
C ASP A 19 5.18 -10.03 -11.86
N SER A 20 6.48 -10.26 -11.73
CA SER A 20 7.34 -9.43 -10.89
C SER A 20 7.39 -7.97 -11.33
N LYS A 21 7.29 -7.71 -12.63
CA LYS A 21 7.29 -6.35 -13.15
C LYS A 21 6.12 -5.54 -12.61
N TRP A 22 4.94 -6.10 -12.67
CA TRP A 22 3.74 -5.40 -12.19
C TRP A 22 3.63 -5.38 -10.67
N ALA A 23 4.12 -6.45 -10.01
CA ALA A 23 4.17 -6.47 -8.56
C ALA A 23 5.07 -5.36 -8.02
N VAL A 24 6.24 -5.17 -8.63
CA VAL A 24 7.16 -4.09 -8.25
C VAL A 24 6.50 -2.73 -8.45
N PHE A 25 5.78 -2.55 -9.56
CA PHE A 25 5.05 -1.31 -9.82
C PHE A 25 4.04 -1.03 -8.72
N ILE A 26 3.24 -2.02 -8.34
CA ILE A 26 2.23 -1.88 -7.28
C ILE A 26 2.88 -1.50 -5.96
N ILE A 27 3.92 -2.22 -5.57
CA ILE A 27 4.62 -1.96 -4.30
C ILE A 27 5.20 -0.55 -4.30
N ASN A 28 5.83 -0.14 -5.39
CA ASN A 28 6.39 1.20 -5.49
C ASN A 28 5.34 2.29 -5.37
N GLN A 29 4.18 2.10 -5.99
CA GLN A 29 3.07 3.07 -5.88
C GLN A 29 2.60 3.21 -4.44
N ILE A 30 2.50 2.09 -3.72
CA ILE A 30 2.07 2.11 -2.33
C ILE A 30 3.10 2.79 -1.44
N ILE A 31 4.39 2.50 -1.64
CA ILE A 31 5.46 3.13 -0.87
C ILE A 31 5.52 4.63 -1.14
N GLN A 32 5.41 5.04 -2.40
CA GLN A 32 5.39 6.46 -2.75
C GLN A 32 4.20 7.17 -2.11
N ASN A 33 3.06 6.50 -2.06
CA ASN A 33 1.88 7.06 -1.41
C ASN A 33 2.10 7.23 0.09
N ALA A 34 2.73 6.24 0.73
CA ALA A 34 3.06 6.30 2.15
C ALA A 34 4.00 7.47 2.45
N ILE A 35 5.00 7.67 1.61
CA ILE A 35 5.94 8.79 1.76
C ILE A 35 5.22 10.13 1.59
N LYS A 36 4.37 10.21 0.58
CA LYS A 36 3.64 11.43 0.24
C LYS A 36 2.76 11.91 1.38
N TYR A 37 2.12 10.99 2.09
CA TYR A 37 1.21 11.33 3.18
C TYR A 37 1.82 11.12 4.56
N SER A 38 3.16 11.06 4.63
CA SER A 38 3.83 10.90 5.90
C SER A 38 3.80 12.21 6.71
N LYS A 39 4.00 12.08 8.01
CA LYS A 39 4.11 13.22 8.90
C LYS A 39 5.43 13.94 8.65
N ILE A 40 5.54 15.18 9.14
CA ILE A 40 6.75 15.96 8.99
C ILE A 40 7.91 15.38 9.79
N LYS A 41 7.62 14.83 10.97
CA LYS A 41 8.63 14.27 11.88
C LYS A 41 8.37 12.80 12.13
N ASP A 42 9.44 12.07 12.44
CA ASP A 42 9.40 10.67 12.86
C ASP A 42 8.65 9.78 11.89
N ARG A 43 8.87 10.01 10.61
CA ARG A 43 8.27 9.20 9.55
C ARG A 43 8.80 7.78 9.60
N LYS A 44 7.89 6.83 9.60
CA LYS A 44 8.25 5.43 9.65
C LYS A 44 7.39 4.63 8.69
N ILE A 45 8.02 3.79 7.90
CA ILE A 45 7.34 2.83 7.02
C ILE A 45 7.90 1.47 7.37
N GLU A 46 7.02 0.54 7.70
CA GLU A 46 7.39 -0.84 7.98
C GLU A 46 6.86 -1.72 6.86
N ILE A 47 7.71 -2.59 6.36
CA ILE A 47 7.34 -3.55 5.32
C ILE A 47 7.69 -4.93 5.83
N TYR A 48 6.71 -5.81 5.89
CA TYR A 48 6.93 -7.18 6.33
C TYR A 48 5.94 -8.12 5.64
N ALA A 49 6.28 -9.39 5.61
CA ALA A 49 5.46 -10.41 4.99
C ALA A 49 5.12 -11.49 6.01
N ILE A 50 3.89 -11.98 5.95
CA ILE A 50 3.43 -13.08 6.77
C ILE A 50 2.95 -14.19 5.85
N SER A 51 3.53 -15.39 6.02
CA SER A 51 3.07 -16.57 5.30
C SER A 51 1.93 -17.20 6.06
N LYS A 52 0.78 -17.27 5.43
CA LYS A 52 -0.40 -17.92 5.98
C LYS A 52 -0.65 -19.23 5.23
N ARG A 53 -1.63 -20.00 5.69
CA ARG A 53 -1.90 -21.31 5.09
C ARG A 53 -2.15 -21.23 3.58
N GLU A 54 -2.96 -20.30 3.14
CA GLU A 54 -3.40 -20.21 1.75
C GLU A 54 -2.82 -19.04 0.98
N ASN A 55 -2.10 -18.15 1.66
CA ASN A 55 -1.53 -16.98 1.00
C ASN A 55 -0.33 -16.43 1.74
N VAL A 56 0.39 -15.55 1.06
CA VAL A 56 1.42 -14.71 1.68
C VAL A 56 0.87 -13.29 1.63
N VAL A 57 0.91 -12.60 2.75
CA VAL A 57 0.42 -11.22 2.84
C VAL A 57 1.59 -10.28 3.08
N LEU A 58 1.74 -9.33 2.18
CA LEU A 58 2.74 -8.27 2.31
C LEU A 58 2.07 -7.05 2.93
N TYR A 59 2.65 -6.58 4.04
CA TYR A 59 2.15 -5.42 4.78
C TYR A 59 3.05 -4.23 4.52
N ILE A 60 2.46 -3.11 4.18
CA ILE A 60 3.17 -1.83 4.06
C ILE A 60 2.43 -0.87 4.99
N LYS A 61 3.07 -0.58 6.11
CA LYS A 61 2.43 0.18 7.19
C LYS A 61 3.20 1.46 7.44
N ASP A 62 2.49 2.57 7.47
CA ASP A 62 3.09 3.86 7.78
C ASP A 62 2.45 4.49 9.01
N ASN A 63 3.17 5.43 9.61
CA ASN A 63 2.65 6.22 10.73
C ASN A 63 2.28 7.64 10.26
N GLY A 64 1.78 7.76 9.04
CA GLY A 64 1.44 9.04 8.45
C GLY A 64 0.17 9.66 9.00
N ILE A 65 -0.38 10.56 8.21
CA ILE A 65 -1.55 11.33 8.63
C ILE A 65 -2.85 10.51 8.60
N GLY A 66 -2.81 9.33 8.00
CA GLY A 66 -3.98 8.47 7.94
C GLY A 66 -5.07 8.99 7.03
N ILE A 67 -6.16 8.24 6.95
CA ILE A 67 -7.29 8.54 6.10
C ILE A 67 -8.55 8.61 6.96
N LYS A 68 -9.33 9.63 6.72
CA LYS A 68 -10.60 9.84 7.40
C LYS A 68 -11.51 8.65 7.18
N LYS A 69 -12.19 8.20 8.24
CA LYS A 69 -13.02 6.99 8.19
C LYS A 69 -14.03 6.99 7.04
N GLY A 70 -14.65 8.11 6.77
CA GLY A 70 -15.64 8.21 5.70
C GLY A 70 -15.05 8.14 4.30
N GLU A 71 -13.72 8.22 4.17
CA GLU A 71 -13.05 8.19 2.87
C GLU A 71 -12.36 6.86 2.58
N ILE A 72 -12.23 5.99 3.57
CA ILE A 72 -11.49 4.73 3.42
C ILE A 72 -12.09 3.87 2.30
N THR A 73 -13.40 3.80 2.20
CA THR A 73 -14.06 2.98 1.19
C THR A 73 -13.89 3.50 -0.23
N ARG A 74 -13.40 4.73 -0.38
CA ARG A 74 -13.27 5.39 -1.68
C ARG A 74 -11.84 5.48 -2.19
N VAL A 75 -10.87 5.02 -1.42
CA VAL A 75 -9.47 5.25 -1.76
C VAL A 75 -9.02 4.61 -3.08
N PHE A 76 -9.69 3.57 -3.53
CA PHE A 76 -9.36 2.93 -4.79
C PHE A 76 -10.17 3.45 -5.98
N GLU A 77 -11.02 4.45 -5.77
CA GLU A 77 -11.78 5.06 -6.87
C GLU A 77 -10.88 5.92 -7.74
N LYS A 78 -11.13 5.87 -9.04
CA LYS A 78 -10.36 6.66 -10.00
C LYS A 78 -10.52 8.15 -9.70
N GLY A 79 -9.38 8.84 -9.56
CA GLY A 79 -9.38 10.27 -9.33
C GLY A 79 -9.68 10.71 -7.91
N PHE A 80 -9.95 9.78 -6.99
CA PHE A 80 -10.21 10.17 -5.61
C PHE A 80 -8.91 10.55 -4.91
N THR A 81 -8.85 11.76 -4.37
CA THR A 81 -7.68 12.25 -3.63
C THR A 81 -7.97 12.47 -2.16
N GLY A 82 -9.26 12.57 -1.81
CA GLY A 82 -9.67 12.84 -0.44
C GLY A 82 -9.23 14.21 0.05
N GLU A 83 -9.53 14.48 1.30
CA GLU A 83 -9.16 15.72 1.96
C GLU A 83 -7.64 15.89 2.05
N ASN A 84 -6.93 14.81 2.41
CA ASN A 84 -5.48 14.84 2.57
C ASN A 84 -4.75 15.15 1.26
N GLY A 85 -5.21 14.55 0.17
CA GLY A 85 -4.60 14.77 -1.13
C GLY A 85 -4.72 16.20 -1.58
N ARG A 86 -5.87 16.80 -1.38
CA ARG A 86 -6.09 18.21 -1.77
C ARG A 86 -5.28 19.16 -0.91
N THR A 87 -5.09 18.83 0.35
CA THR A 87 -4.40 19.70 1.29
C THR A 87 -2.89 19.66 1.13
N ILE A 88 -2.34 18.46 0.95
CA ILE A 88 -0.90 18.23 0.97
C ILE A 88 -0.28 18.38 -0.42
N ASN A 89 -0.95 17.88 -1.45
CA ASN A 89 -0.40 17.88 -2.79
C ASN A 89 -1.49 18.19 -3.80
N LYS A 90 -1.46 19.41 -4.30
CA LYS A 90 -2.44 19.87 -5.31
C LYS A 90 -2.33 19.11 -6.62
N LYS A 91 -1.20 18.43 -6.87
CA LYS A 91 -0.98 17.65 -8.10
C LYS A 91 -1.38 16.20 -7.96
N SER A 92 -1.92 15.81 -6.81
CA SER A 92 -2.38 14.45 -6.61
C SER A 92 -3.54 14.15 -7.55
N THR A 93 -3.42 13.07 -8.33
CA THR A 93 -4.42 12.69 -9.32
C THR A 93 -5.38 11.61 -8.84
N GLY A 94 -5.02 10.92 -7.75
CA GLY A 94 -5.82 9.80 -7.26
C GLY A 94 -5.77 8.58 -8.18
N ILE A 95 -4.76 8.51 -9.05
CA ILE A 95 -4.65 7.40 -10.01
C ILE A 95 -3.85 6.23 -9.45
N GLY A 96 -2.88 6.51 -8.57
CA GLY A 96 -1.96 5.49 -8.07
C GLY A 96 -2.66 4.28 -7.44
N LEU A 97 -3.49 4.50 -6.44
CA LEU A 97 -4.21 3.40 -5.78
C LEU A 97 -5.25 2.76 -6.69
N TYR A 98 -5.90 3.55 -7.53
CA TYR A 98 -6.82 3.01 -8.53
C TYR A 98 -6.11 2.01 -9.46
N LEU A 99 -4.93 2.37 -9.97
CA LEU A 99 -4.14 1.48 -10.81
C LEU A 99 -3.68 0.24 -10.06
N CYS A 100 -3.27 0.41 -8.80
CA CYS A 100 -2.88 -0.74 -7.98
C CYS A 100 -4.01 -1.75 -7.85
N LYS A 101 -5.22 -1.27 -7.59
CA LYS A 101 -6.38 -2.14 -7.47
C LYS A 101 -6.65 -2.87 -8.79
N LYS A 102 -6.61 -2.15 -9.91
CA LYS A 102 -6.84 -2.75 -11.22
C LYS A 102 -5.79 -3.82 -11.55
N LEU A 103 -4.53 -3.54 -11.27
CA LEU A 103 -3.46 -4.48 -11.53
C LEU A 103 -3.56 -5.70 -10.62
N CYS A 104 -3.88 -5.50 -9.35
CA CYS A 104 -4.10 -6.62 -8.44
C CYS A 104 -5.22 -7.52 -8.94
N ASP A 105 -6.33 -6.93 -9.38
CA ASP A 105 -7.44 -7.71 -9.92
C ASP A 105 -7.00 -8.54 -11.14
N LYS A 106 -6.20 -7.95 -12.02
CA LYS A 106 -5.69 -8.67 -13.21
C LYS A 106 -4.73 -9.78 -12.86
N LEU A 107 -3.91 -9.58 -11.84
CA LEU A 107 -2.89 -10.55 -11.44
C LEU A 107 -3.45 -11.62 -10.49
N GLY A 108 -4.69 -11.50 -10.09
CA GLY A 108 -5.27 -12.41 -9.13
C GLY A 108 -4.79 -12.17 -7.70
N LEU A 109 -4.35 -10.96 -7.41
CA LEU A 109 -3.89 -10.57 -6.07
C LEU A 109 -4.99 -9.82 -5.34
N GLY A 110 -4.98 -9.92 -4.01
CA GLY A 110 -5.84 -9.07 -3.20
C GLY A 110 -5.12 -7.80 -2.79
N ILE A 111 -5.86 -6.73 -2.60
CA ILE A 111 -5.33 -5.51 -2.01
C ILE A 111 -6.37 -4.96 -1.04
N GLU A 112 -5.92 -4.66 0.18
CA GLU A 112 -6.77 -4.13 1.24
C GLU A 112 -6.06 -2.98 1.91
N LEU A 113 -6.84 -2.07 2.48
CA LEU A 113 -6.30 -0.90 3.15
C LEU A 113 -7.08 -0.63 4.42
N ASN A 114 -6.35 -0.43 5.52
CA ASN A 114 -6.90 0.06 6.77
C ASN A 114 -6.17 1.32 7.15
N SER A 115 -6.87 2.25 7.74
CA SER A 115 -6.27 3.51 8.12
C SER A 115 -7.01 4.13 9.29
N GLU A 116 -6.28 4.90 10.06
CA GLU A 116 -6.86 5.68 11.14
C GLU A 116 -6.23 7.07 11.07
N LYS A 117 -7.09 8.09 11.03
CA LYS A 117 -6.64 9.48 10.92
C LYS A 117 -5.69 9.82 12.06
N ASP A 118 -4.59 10.47 11.72
CA ASP A 118 -3.53 10.91 12.63
C ASP A 118 -2.70 9.76 13.23
N ILE A 119 -2.97 8.52 12.87
CA ILE A 119 -2.22 7.34 13.32
C ILE A 119 -1.40 6.75 12.17
N GLY A 120 -2.03 6.49 11.04
CA GLY A 120 -1.34 5.94 9.89
C GLY A 120 -2.21 5.06 9.02
N THR A 121 -1.56 4.45 8.04
CA THR A 121 -2.22 3.61 7.04
C THR A 121 -1.47 2.29 6.87
N GLU A 122 -2.21 1.22 6.72
CA GLU A 122 -1.67 -0.09 6.43
C GLU A 122 -2.30 -0.60 5.14
N VAL A 123 -1.45 -0.95 4.17
CA VAL A 123 -1.90 -1.59 2.93
C VAL A 123 -1.41 -3.02 2.94
N ARG A 124 -2.28 -3.96 2.56
CA ARG A 124 -1.94 -5.37 2.47
C ARG A 124 -2.10 -5.82 1.03
N ILE A 125 -1.09 -6.52 0.52
CA ILE A 125 -1.17 -7.18 -0.77
C ILE A 125 -1.18 -8.68 -0.50
N ILE A 126 -2.18 -9.38 -1.00
CA ILE A 126 -2.40 -10.78 -0.72
C ILE A 126 -2.05 -11.60 -1.95
N PHE A 127 -1.05 -12.47 -1.80
CA PHE A 127 -0.56 -13.35 -2.88
C PHE A 127 -1.07 -14.76 -2.60
N PRO A 128 -2.05 -15.26 -3.36
CA PRO A 128 -2.56 -16.61 -3.14
C PRO A 128 -1.50 -17.67 -3.44
N LYS A 129 -1.33 -18.62 -2.55
CA LYS A 129 -0.40 -19.74 -2.77
C LYS A 129 -0.94 -20.73 -3.78
N SER A 130 -2.25 -20.91 -3.80
CA SER A 130 -2.88 -21.91 -4.67
C SER A 130 -2.76 -21.61 -6.16
N SER A 131 -2.54 -20.33 -6.53
CA SER A 131 -2.50 -19.94 -7.92
C SER A 131 -1.37 -20.62 -8.69
N PHE A 132 -0.23 -20.92 -8.05
CA PHE A 132 0.86 -21.60 -8.73
C PHE A 132 0.82 -23.12 -8.51
N MET A 133 0.07 -23.59 -7.52
CA MET A 133 -0.07 -25.02 -7.26
C MET A 133 -0.85 -25.72 -8.35
N ASN A 134 -1.57 -24.98 -9.16
CA ASN A 134 -2.37 -25.52 -10.26
C ASN A 134 -1.62 -25.56 -11.58
N LEU A 135 -0.34 -25.28 -11.55
CA LEU A 135 0.50 -25.41 -12.72
C LEU A 135 0.87 -26.86 -12.96
#